data_6312840b9395703e51aeb280b08dbbcb
#
_entry.id   6312840b9395703e51aeb280b08dbbcb
#
_cell.length_a   1.000
_cell.length_b   1.000
_cell.length_c   1.000
_cell.angle_alpha   90.00
_cell.angle_beta   90.00
_cell.angle_gamma   90.00
#
_symmetry.space_group_name_H-M   'P 1'
#
loop_
_entity.id
_entity.type
_entity.pdbx_description
1 polymer ?
#
loop_
_entity_poly.entity_id
_entity_poly.type
_entity_poly.pdbx_seq_one_letter_code
_entity_poly.pdbx_strand_id
1 'polypeptide(L)'
;MKKVAVVGYGNTKFTKDELPIESLLLESTKQVFDTTKNLSQDLIDGVIVSTNDNSKYLGAILSELSGIRPKISHTVEHLCSSGTNAAISGFSYIASGLADTVLVTGADKIGNLGQILEWDKSRGEFDHPIYWASMFTKAYKRQFSTTDEELAIVSAKNHKQAMDNPNAYSHKPYTISEIMNSK
;
A
#
# COMPACT_ATOMS: atom_id res chain seq x y z
N MET A 1 5.88 -26.41 -8.93
CA MET A 1 5.67 -24.99 -8.77
C MET A 1 7.03 -24.31 -8.66
N LYS A 2 7.28 -23.26 -9.44
CA LYS A 2 8.55 -22.52 -9.36
C LYS A 2 8.67 -21.86 -7.98
N LYS A 3 9.88 -21.78 -7.45
CA LYS A 3 10.18 -20.95 -6.28
C LYS A 3 10.19 -19.49 -6.71
N VAL A 4 9.60 -18.62 -5.92
CA VAL A 4 9.52 -17.17 -6.17
C VAL A 4 10.31 -16.44 -5.09
N ALA A 5 11.09 -15.45 -5.49
CA ALA A 5 11.88 -14.61 -4.59
C ALA A 5 11.61 -13.13 -4.86
N VAL A 6 11.67 -12.30 -3.83
CA VAL A 6 11.74 -10.84 -3.95
C VAL A 6 13.20 -10.46 -4.14
N VAL A 7 13.53 -9.79 -5.26
CA VAL A 7 14.91 -9.48 -5.64
C VAL A 7 15.26 -7.99 -5.51
N GLY A 8 14.26 -7.13 -5.40
CA GLY A 8 14.45 -5.69 -5.26
C GLY A 8 13.25 -5.02 -4.63
N TYR A 9 13.44 -3.82 -4.12
CA TYR A 9 12.36 -2.98 -3.59
C TYR A 9 12.68 -1.51 -3.79
N GLY A 10 11.63 -0.69 -3.84
CA GLY A 10 11.70 0.76 -3.84
C GLY A 10 10.52 1.34 -3.07
N ASN A 11 10.70 2.48 -2.44
CA ASN A 11 9.66 3.13 -1.65
C ASN A 11 9.85 4.64 -1.65
N THR A 12 8.81 5.38 -1.99
CA THR A 12 8.82 6.84 -1.88
C THR A 12 8.58 7.28 -0.43
N LYS A 13 8.96 8.51 -0.12
CA LYS A 13 8.63 9.12 1.16
C LYS A 13 7.12 9.38 1.24
N PHE A 14 6.54 9.15 2.42
CA PHE A 14 5.15 9.51 2.67
C PHE A 14 5.06 11.02 2.95
N THR A 15 4.38 11.75 2.07
CA THR A 15 4.25 13.21 2.13
C THR A 15 2.80 13.65 1.92
N LYS A 16 2.56 14.94 2.09
CA LYS A 16 1.30 15.59 1.68
C LYS A 16 1.42 16.30 0.32
N ASP A 17 2.52 16.09 -0.38
CA ASP A 17 2.76 16.72 -1.66
C ASP A 17 1.74 16.25 -2.70
N GLU A 18 1.28 17.17 -3.53
CA GLU A 18 0.30 16.88 -4.59
C GLU A 18 0.97 16.34 -5.87
N LEU A 19 1.86 15.37 -5.71
CA LEU A 19 2.46 14.71 -6.86
C LEU A 19 1.42 13.84 -7.59
N PRO A 20 1.47 13.76 -8.92
CA PRO A 20 0.69 12.78 -9.68
C PRO A 20 0.99 11.35 -9.21
N ILE A 21 -0.03 10.49 -9.20
CA ILE A 21 0.14 9.09 -8.79
C ILE A 21 1.17 8.37 -9.67
N GLU A 22 1.22 8.70 -10.94
CA GLU A 22 2.18 8.17 -11.92
C GLU A 22 3.63 8.50 -11.54
N SER A 23 3.85 9.70 -10.98
CA SER A 23 5.18 10.11 -10.51
C SER A 23 5.64 9.29 -9.31
N LEU A 24 4.73 8.99 -8.37
CA LEU A 24 5.03 8.14 -7.21
C LEU A 24 5.37 6.71 -7.65
N LEU A 25 4.59 6.16 -8.60
CA LEU A 25 4.82 4.84 -9.16
C LEU A 25 6.17 4.78 -9.90
N LEU A 26 6.47 5.79 -10.71
CA LEU A 26 7.71 5.86 -11.47
C LEU A 26 8.94 5.99 -10.56
N GLU A 27 8.85 6.83 -9.53
CA GLU A 27 9.95 7.02 -8.57
C GLU A 27 10.28 5.72 -7.82
N SER A 28 9.27 5.04 -7.26
CA SER A 28 9.48 3.76 -6.59
C SER A 28 10.03 2.69 -7.54
N THR A 29 9.55 2.66 -8.78
CA THR A 29 10.05 1.75 -9.83
C THR A 29 11.50 2.04 -10.18
N LYS A 30 11.87 3.30 -10.34
CA LYS A 30 13.26 3.71 -10.60
C LYS A 30 14.20 3.24 -9.49
N GLN A 31 13.82 3.40 -8.23
CA GLN A 31 14.63 2.92 -7.11
C GLN A 31 14.88 1.41 -7.16
N VAL A 32 13.91 0.61 -7.62
CA VAL A 32 14.11 -0.84 -7.81
C VAL A 32 15.23 -1.10 -8.82
N PHE A 33 15.25 -0.41 -9.95
CA PHE A 33 16.31 -0.57 -10.96
C PHE A 33 17.66 -0.05 -10.47
N ASP A 34 17.67 1.09 -9.78
CA ASP A 34 18.91 1.71 -9.28
C ASP A 34 19.59 0.85 -8.18
N THR A 35 18.82 0.10 -7.42
CA THR A 35 19.31 -0.69 -6.28
C THR A 35 19.51 -2.17 -6.56
N THR A 36 18.91 -2.70 -7.63
CA THR A 36 18.96 -4.12 -7.96
C THR A 36 19.95 -4.39 -9.08
N LYS A 37 21.07 -5.05 -8.75
CA LYS A 37 22.12 -5.37 -9.73
C LYS A 37 21.57 -6.26 -10.87
N ASN A 38 21.99 -5.92 -12.09
CA ASN A 38 21.65 -6.68 -13.31
C ASN A 38 20.14 -6.75 -13.62
N LEU A 39 19.32 -5.92 -13.01
CA LEU A 39 17.93 -5.78 -13.40
C LEU A 39 17.79 -4.69 -14.45
N SER A 40 17.13 -5.01 -15.57
CA SER A 40 16.79 -4.06 -16.63
C SER A 40 15.32 -4.16 -17.00
N GLN A 41 14.81 -3.13 -17.68
CA GLN A 41 13.41 -3.08 -18.13
C GLN A 41 13.04 -4.27 -19.02
N ASP A 42 13.96 -4.74 -19.86
CA ASP A 42 13.75 -5.86 -20.79
C ASP A 42 13.54 -7.21 -20.09
N LEU A 43 13.94 -7.31 -18.82
CA LEU A 43 13.76 -8.52 -18.02
C LEU A 43 12.37 -8.60 -17.35
N ILE A 44 11.60 -7.52 -17.39
CA ILE A 44 10.29 -7.48 -16.73
C ILE A 44 9.21 -8.02 -17.66
N ASP A 45 8.68 -9.20 -17.36
CA ASP A 45 7.59 -9.82 -18.10
C ASP A 45 6.21 -9.32 -17.71
N GLY A 46 6.05 -8.86 -16.46
CA GLY A 46 4.77 -8.39 -15.94
C GLY A 46 4.88 -7.11 -15.12
N VAL A 47 3.90 -6.22 -15.27
CA VAL A 47 3.73 -5.01 -14.44
C VAL A 47 2.35 -5.04 -13.80
N ILE A 48 2.30 -5.12 -12.48
CA ILE A 48 1.05 -5.10 -11.71
C ILE A 48 1.07 -3.88 -10.80
N VAL A 49 0.09 -3.02 -10.98
CA VAL A 49 -0.07 -1.81 -10.17
C VAL A 49 -1.27 -1.97 -9.26
N SER A 50 -1.08 -1.80 -7.96
CA SER A 50 -2.18 -1.73 -7.00
C SER A 50 -2.51 -0.28 -6.67
N THR A 51 -3.79 0.01 -6.60
CA THR A 51 -4.28 1.31 -6.16
C THR A 51 -5.67 1.16 -5.58
N ASN A 52 -6.02 2.10 -4.74
CA ASN A 52 -7.37 2.32 -4.22
C ASN A 52 -7.96 3.64 -4.74
N ASP A 53 -7.20 4.32 -5.58
CA ASP A 53 -7.60 5.52 -6.30
C ASP A 53 -8.47 5.14 -7.52
N ASN A 54 -9.30 6.07 -7.97
CA ASN A 54 -10.12 5.90 -9.19
C ASN A 54 -9.31 5.98 -10.50
N SER A 55 -8.00 6.07 -10.42
CA SER A 55 -7.11 6.10 -11.58
C SER A 55 -7.14 4.78 -12.34
N LYS A 56 -7.30 4.88 -13.66
CA LYS A 56 -7.41 3.71 -14.55
C LYS A 56 -6.12 3.52 -15.35
N TYR A 57 -5.91 2.31 -15.83
CA TYR A 57 -4.81 1.94 -16.73
C TYR A 57 -3.40 2.16 -16.15
N LEU A 58 -3.24 2.27 -14.83
CA LEU A 58 -1.95 2.59 -14.21
C LEU A 58 -0.84 1.58 -14.57
N GLY A 59 -1.17 0.31 -14.76
CA GLY A 59 -0.20 -0.68 -15.23
C GLY A 59 0.36 -0.35 -16.62
N ALA A 60 -0.50 0.04 -17.57
CA ALA A 60 -0.09 0.44 -18.90
C ALA A 60 0.67 1.78 -18.89
N ILE A 61 0.18 2.76 -18.16
CA ILE A 61 0.81 4.08 -18.00
C ILE A 61 2.23 3.92 -17.42
N LEU A 62 2.37 3.14 -16.34
CA LEU A 62 3.68 2.89 -15.75
C LEU A 62 4.62 2.18 -16.71
N SER A 63 4.12 1.21 -17.47
CA SER A 63 4.91 0.50 -18.48
C SER A 63 5.46 1.46 -19.54
N GLU A 64 4.63 2.38 -20.03
CA GLU A 64 5.03 3.42 -20.97
C GLU A 64 6.08 4.36 -20.37
N LEU A 65 5.81 4.93 -19.19
CA LEU A 65 6.69 5.90 -18.53
C LEU A 65 8.04 5.29 -18.12
N SER A 66 8.07 4.02 -17.74
CA SER A 66 9.30 3.33 -17.32
C SER A 66 10.07 2.70 -18.46
N GLY A 67 9.51 2.65 -19.69
CA GLY A 67 10.10 1.98 -20.84
C GLY A 67 10.02 0.44 -20.79
N ILE A 68 9.28 -0.12 -19.83
CA ILE A 68 9.06 -1.57 -19.73
C ILE A 68 8.06 -2.01 -20.81
N ARG A 69 8.34 -3.14 -21.44
CA ARG A 69 7.46 -3.76 -22.46
C ARG A 69 6.95 -5.11 -21.98
N PRO A 70 6.05 -5.13 -20.99
CA PRO A 70 5.63 -6.37 -20.35
C PRO A 70 4.68 -7.16 -21.24
N LYS A 71 4.67 -8.49 -21.09
CA LYS A 71 3.64 -9.39 -21.66
C LYS A 71 2.33 -9.30 -20.89
N ILE A 72 2.41 -8.96 -19.61
CA ILE A 72 1.27 -8.88 -18.67
C ILE A 72 1.28 -7.50 -18.02
N SER A 73 0.20 -6.73 -18.16
CA SER A 73 0.07 -5.46 -17.46
C SER A 73 -1.38 -5.22 -17.05
N HIS A 74 -1.62 -4.95 -15.78
CA HIS A 74 -2.94 -4.59 -15.27
C HIS A 74 -2.87 -3.86 -13.91
N THR A 75 -4.01 -3.30 -13.54
CA THR A 75 -4.22 -2.67 -12.24
C THR A 75 -5.07 -3.58 -11.37
N VAL A 76 -4.74 -3.66 -10.08
CA VAL A 76 -5.48 -4.42 -9.07
C VAL A 76 -6.05 -3.44 -8.05
N GLU A 77 -7.34 -3.57 -7.79
CA GLU A 77 -8.04 -2.88 -6.72
C GLU A 77 -8.70 -3.90 -5.80
N HIS A 78 -8.47 -3.79 -4.51
CA HIS A 78 -9.09 -4.60 -3.46
C HIS A 78 -9.04 -3.85 -2.12
N LEU A 79 -9.36 -2.56 -2.16
CA LEU A 79 -9.30 -1.67 -0.99
C LEU A 79 -7.94 -1.76 -0.27
N CYS A 80 -7.97 -1.81 1.05
CA CYS A 80 -6.77 -1.86 1.90
C CYS A 80 -5.86 -3.07 1.64
N SER A 81 -6.33 -4.11 0.94
CA SER A 81 -5.55 -5.29 0.58
C SER A 81 -5.07 -5.31 -0.88
N SER A 82 -5.21 -4.21 -1.62
CA SER A 82 -4.80 -4.12 -3.02
C SER A 82 -3.34 -4.51 -3.24
N GLY A 83 -2.43 -4.01 -2.40
CA GLY A 83 -0.99 -4.34 -2.47
C GLY A 83 -0.71 -5.83 -2.25
N THR A 84 -1.35 -6.44 -1.27
CA THR A 84 -1.21 -7.88 -1.00
C THR A 84 -1.76 -8.71 -2.17
N ASN A 85 -2.89 -8.29 -2.75
CA ASN A 85 -3.51 -8.97 -3.88
C ASN A 85 -2.63 -8.88 -5.14
N ALA A 86 -2.02 -7.71 -5.39
CA ALA A 86 -1.06 -7.54 -6.47
C ALA A 86 0.18 -8.44 -6.28
N ALA A 87 0.70 -8.56 -5.05
CA ALA A 87 1.81 -9.44 -4.74
C ALA A 87 1.45 -10.93 -4.97
N ILE A 88 0.25 -11.36 -4.56
CA ILE A 88 -0.24 -12.72 -4.82
C ILE A 88 -0.40 -12.97 -6.33
N SER A 89 -0.88 -11.99 -7.09
CA SER A 89 -1.00 -12.09 -8.54
C SER A 89 0.37 -12.26 -9.19
N GLY A 90 1.37 -11.44 -8.81
CA GLY A 90 2.74 -11.56 -9.29
C GLY A 90 3.37 -12.91 -8.96
N PHE A 91 3.19 -13.38 -7.73
CA PHE A 91 3.59 -14.72 -7.32
C PHE A 91 2.96 -15.81 -8.22
N SER A 92 1.67 -15.69 -8.48
CA SER A 92 0.91 -16.67 -9.26
C SER A 92 1.38 -16.73 -10.72
N TYR A 93 1.70 -15.60 -11.34
CA TYR A 93 2.25 -15.57 -12.71
C TYR A 93 3.62 -16.24 -12.80
N ILE A 94 4.49 -16.01 -11.82
CA ILE A 94 5.81 -16.67 -11.82
C ILE A 94 5.67 -18.16 -11.50
N ALA A 95 4.87 -18.51 -10.51
CA ALA A 95 4.67 -19.90 -10.08
C ALA A 95 4.05 -20.78 -11.17
N SER A 96 3.15 -20.21 -12.00
CA SER A 96 2.51 -20.88 -13.13
C SER A 96 3.40 -20.93 -14.39
N GLY A 97 4.49 -20.16 -14.44
CA GLY A 97 5.37 -20.06 -15.61
C GLY A 97 4.90 -19.10 -16.70
N LEU A 98 3.89 -18.27 -16.43
CA LEU A 98 3.43 -17.21 -17.34
C LEU A 98 4.40 -16.02 -17.42
N ALA A 99 5.19 -15.83 -16.36
CA ALA A 99 6.25 -14.82 -16.28
C ALA A 99 7.46 -15.38 -15.53
N ASP A 100 8.63 -14.80 -15.75
CA ASP A 100 9.84 -15.09 -14.99
C ASP A 100 10.15 -13.95 -14.01
N THR A 101 9.85 -12.70 -14.39
CA THR A 101 10.05 -11.51 -13.53
C THR A 101 8.84 -10.59 -13.60
N VAL A 102 8.33 -10.21 -12.44
CA VAL A 102 7.14 -9.33 -12.31
C VAL A 102 7.48 -8.16 -11.40
N LEU A 103 7.25 -6.95 -11.90
CA LEU A 103 7.23 -5.73 -11.11
C LEU A 103 5.85 -5.59 -10.47
N VAL A 104 5.82 -5.54 -9.14
CA VAL A 104 4.60 -5.24 -8.38
C VAL A 104 4.82 -3.90 -7.66
N THR A 105 3.95 -2.96 -7.90
CA THR A 105 4.02 -1.64 -7.27
C THR A 105 2.63 -1.13 -6.91
N GLY A 106 2.56 -0.04 -6.16
CA GLY A 106 1.28 0.58 -5.84
C GLY A 106 1.47 1.97 -5.26
N ALA A 107 0.48 2.80 -5.51
CA ALA A 107 0.41 4.13 -4.92
C ALA A 107 -1.05 4.55 -4.72
N ASP A 108 -1.27 5.36 -3.68
CA ASP A 108 -2.55 5.97 -3.39
C ASP A 108 -2.36 7.44 -3.01
N LYS A 109 -3.31 8.26 -3.44
CA LYS A 109 -3.44 9.65 -3.03
C LYS A 109 -4.68 9.78 -2.15
N ILE A 110 -4.50 9.70 -0.84
CA ILE A 110 -5.59 9.85 0.11
C ILE A 110 -5.76 11.33 0.43
N GLY A 111 -6.86 11.90 -0.02
CA GLY A 111 -7.23 13.27 0.31
C GLY A 111 -7.58 13.48 1.80
N ASN A 112 -7.81 14.73 2.18
CA ASN A 112 -8.09 15.10 3.59
C ASN A 112 -9.34 14.44 4.20
N LEU A 113 -10.27 13.99 3.38
CA LEU A 113 -11.52 13.36 3.81
C LEU A 113 -11.42 11.82 3.88
N GLY A 114 -10.27 11.25 3.54
CA GLY A 114 -10.14 9.82 3.38
C GLY A 114 -10.95 9.30 2.18
N GLN A 115 -10.95 8.00 2.00
CA GLN A 115 -11.70 7.37 0.94
C GLN A 115 -13.12 7.03 1.40
N ILE A 116 -14.10 7.51 0.66
CA ILE A 116 -15.50 7.11 0.82
C ILE A 116 -15.70 5.85 -0.02
N LEU A 117 -16.14 4.78 0.63
CA LEU A 117 -16.53 3.56 -0.08
C LEU A 117 -17.91 3.75 -0.71
N GLU A 118 -18.07 3.32 -1.95
CA GLU A 118 -19.40 3.09 -2.49
C GLU A 118 -20.05 1.95 -1.68
N TRP A 119 -21.07 2.30 -0.93
CA TRP A 119 -21.72 1.41 0.00
C TRP A 119 -23.16 1.15 -0.39
N ASP A 120 -23.52 -0.10 -0.41
CA ASP A 120 -24.94 -0.47 -0.50
C ASP A 120 -25.67 -0.03 0.77
N LYS A 121 -26.47 1.01 0.68
CA LYS A 121 -27.21 1.58 1.81
C LYS A 121 -28.16 0.61 2.51
N SER A 122 -28.56 -0.48 1.85
CA SER A 122 -29.31 -1.56 2.48
C SER A 122 -28.54 -2.23 3.64
N ARG A 123 -27.21 -2.09 3.65
CA ARG A 123 -26.31 -2.64 4.68
C ARG A 123 -25.96 -1.66 5.79
N GLY A 124 -26.49 -0.45 5.75
CA GLY A 124 -26.30 0.60 6.76
C GLY A 124 -25.79 1.93 6.17
N GLU A 125 -25.73 2.95 7.00
CA GLU A 125 -25.34 4.31 6.60
C GLU A 125 -23.85 4.61 6.84
N PHE A 126 -23.07 3.65 7.34
CA PHE A 126 -21.66 3.84 7.68
C PHE A 126 -20.79 3.56 6.47
N ASP A 127 -20.53 4.57 5.67
CA ASP A 127 -19.85 4.53 4.39
C ASP A 127 -18.33 4.76 4.46
N HIS A 128 -17.79 5.06 5.66
CA HIS A 128 -16.37 5.26 5.85
C HIS A 128 -15.73 4.12 6.65
N PRO A 129 -14.56 3.59 6.24
CA PRO A 129 -13.88 2.47 6.91
C PRO A 129 -13.60 2.67 8.39
N ILE A 130 -13.49 3.93 8.84
CA ILE A 130 -13.26 4.25 10.26
C ILE A 130 -14.40 3.77 11.17
N TYR A 131 -15.63 3.76 10.67
CA TYR A 131 -16.77 3.25 11.44
C TYR A 131 -16.65 1.75 11.66
N TRP A 132 -16.17 1.01 10.67
CA TRP A 132 -15.95 -0.43 10.80
C TRP A 132 -14.80 -0.73 11.76
N ALA A 133 -13.69 0.01 11.64
CA ALA A 133 -12.57 -0.08 12.57
C ALA A 133 -13.04 0.17 14.02
N SER A 134 -13.91 1.17 14.23
CA SER A 134 -14.51 1.44 15.54
C SER A 134 -15.37 0.27 16.04
N MET A 135 -16.20 -0.33 15.19
CA MET A 135 -17.01 -1.50 15.54
C MET A 135 -16.15 -2.71 15.90
N PHE A 136 -15.13 -3.01 15.10
CA PHE A 136 -14.18 -4.09 15.39
C PHE A 136 -13.43 -3.86 16.69
N THR A 137 -12.97 -2.63 16.93
CA THR A 137 -12.30 -2.24 18.18
C THR A 137 -13.22 -2.46 19.39
N LYS A 138 -14.48 -2.03 19.30
CA LYS A 138 -15.47 -2.26 20.38
C LYS A 138 -15.74 -3.75 20.64
N ALA A 139 -15.83 -4.56 19.57
CA ALA A 139 -16.01 -6.00 19.69
C ALA A 139 -14.80 -6.65 20.34
N TYR A 140 -13.59 -6.29 19.90
CA TYR A 140 -12.33 -6.78 20.45
C TYR A 140 -12.19 -6.44 21.95
N LYS A 141 -12.45 -5.19 22.32
CA LYS A 141 -12.42 -4.75 23.73
C LYS A 141 -13.39 -5.55 24.61
N ARG A 142 -14.59 -5.84 24.11
CA ARG A 142 -15.56 -6.66 24.87
C ARG A 142 -15.10 -8.10 25.00
N GLN A 143 -14.52 -8.68 23.96
CA GLN A 143 -14.11 -10.08 23.96
C GLN A 143 -12.87 -10.32 24.82
N PHE A 144 -11.92 -9.39 24.82
CA PHE A 144 -10.61 -9.57 25.44
C PHE A 144 -10.38 -8.63 26.64
N SER A 145 -11.39 -7.86 27.04
CA SER A 145 -11.30 -6.86 28.11
C SER A 145 -10.16 -5.83 27.91
N THR A 146 -9.81 -5.57 26.66
CA THR A 146 -8.73 -4.63 26.30
C THR A 146 -9.12 -3.20 26.64
N THR A 147 -8.21 -2.45 27.24
CA THR A 147 -8.39 -1.06 27.63
C THR A 147 -7.97 -0.09 26.50
N ASP A 148 -8.39 1.17 26.62
CA ASP A 148 -7.93 2.23 25.70
C ASP A 148 -6.44 2.53 25.89
N GLU A 149 -5.92 2.38 27.11
CA GLU A 149 -4.51 2.56 27.41
C GLU A 149 -3.64 1.52 26.70
N GLU A 150 -4.05 0.25 26.66
CA GLU A 150 -3.35 -0.80 25.90
C GLU A 150 -3.30 -0.49 24.39
N LEU A 151 -4.37 0.06 23.84
CA LEU A 151 -4.38 0.52 22.44
C LEU A 151 -3.46 1.74 22.25
N ALA A 152 -3.43 2.66 23.21
CA ALA A 152 -2.55 3.82 23.19
C ALA A 152 -1.06 3.42 23.27
N ILE A 153 -0.71 2.37 24.02
CA ILE A 153 0.65 1.80 24.05
C ILE A 153 1.12 1.37 22.65
N VAL A 154 0.25 0.70 21.91
CA VAL A 154 0.58 0.28 20.51
C VAL A 154 0.84 1.50 19.64
N SER A 155 0.02 2.53 19.73
CA SER A 155 0.17 3.76 18.97
C SER A 155 1.46 4.50 19.36
N ALA A 156 1.75 4.67 20.66
CA ALA A 156 2.96 5.31 21.16
C ALA A 156 4.23 4.58 20.68
N LYS A 157 4.23 3.25 20.74
CA LYS A 157 5.32 2.41 20.21
C LYS A 157 5.54 2.67 18.72
N ASN A 158 4.48 2.69 17.91
CA ASN A 158 4.59 2.87 16.47
C ASN A 158 5.12 4.28 16.11
N HIS A 159 4.64 5.32 16.78
CA HIS A 159 5.17 6.67 16.62
C HIS A 159 6.65 6.78 17.02
N LYS A 160 7.06 6.10 18.10
CA LYS A 160 8.48 6.04 18.48
C LYS A 160 9.33 5.38 17.41
N GLN A 161 8.87 4.24 16.85
CA GLN A 161 9.61 3.54 15.79
C GLN A 161 9.67 4.35 14.48
N ALA A 162 8.64 5.15 14.19
CA ALA A 162 8.60 6.01 13.01
C ALA A 162 9.70 7.09 13.02
N MET A 163 10.25 7.44 14.18
CA MET A 163 11.36 8.40 14.31
C MET A 163 12.60 7.99 13.51
N ASP A 164 12.86 6.68 13.44
CA ASP A 164 14.04 6.11 12.78
C ASP A 164 13.77 5.75 11.31
N ASN A 165 12.52 5.91 10.83
CA ASN A 165 12.16 5.60 9.45
C ASN A 165 12.20 6.87 8.57
N PRO A 166 13.17 7.03 7.66
CA PRO A 166 13.30 8.23 6.83
C PRO A 166 12.09 8.46 5.90
N ASN A 167 11.33 7.42 5.62
CA ASN A 167 10.15 7.49 4.75
C ASN A 167 8.86 7.79 5.49
N ALA A 168 8.86 7.78 6.83
CA ALA A 168 7.66 8.06 7.60
C ALA A 168 7.20 9.52 7.44
N TYR A 169 5.88 9.71 7.42
CA TYR A 169 5.29 11.05 7.37
C TYR A 169 5.50 11.82 8.68
N SER A 170 5.30 11.16 9.82
CA SER A 170 5.39 11.76 11.15
C SER A 170 6.67 11.32 11.86
N HIS A 171 7.49 12.30 12.26
CA HIS A 171 8.68 12.12 13.07
C HIS A 171 8.47 12.70 14.48
N LYS A 172 7.24 12.64 15.01
CA LYS A 172 6.93 13.09 16.36
C LYS A 172 6.59 11.89 17.24
N PRO A 173 7.31 11.68 18.36
CA PRO A 173 6.92 10.72 19.36
C PRO A 173 5.71 11.27 20.13
N TYR A 174 4.87 10.38 20.61
CA TYR A 174 3.74 10.73 21.48
C TYR A 174 3.77 9.88 22.73
N THR A 175 3.48 10.51 23.86
CA THR A 175 3.25 9.80 25.12
C THR A 175 1.86 9.12 25.10
N ILE A 176 1.70 8.10 25.96
CA ILE A 176 0.39 7.44 26.13
C ILE A 176 -0.69 8.47 26.52
N SER A 177 -0.36 9.40 27.42
CA SER A 177 -1.30 10.44 27.85
C SER A 177 -1.71 11.37 26.70
N GLU A 178 -0.79 11.77 25.82
CA GLU A 178 -1.14 12.60 24.65
C GLU A 178 -2.07 11.86 23.69
N ILE A 179 -1.84 10.56 23.50
CA ILE A 179 -2.69 9.72 22.63
C ILE A 179 -4.08 9.55 23.24
N MET A 180 -4.15 9.25 24.53
CA MET A 180 -5.42 9.11 25.24
C MET A 180 -6.27 10.39 25.22
N ASN A 181 -5.63 11.55 25.18
CA ASN A 181 -6.29 12.86 25.11
C ASN A 181 -6.45 13.40 23.67
N SER A 182 -6.05 12.63 22.65
CA SER A 182 -6.25 13.03 21.25
C SER A 182 -7.74 13.01 20.89
N LYS A 183 -8.17 14.04 20.13
CA LYS A 183 -9.54 14.17 19.65
C LYS A 183 -9.68 13.55 18.26
#